data_6b7e50d340581d970f42e021b5ddae20
#
_entry.id   6b7e50d340581d970f42e021b5ddae20
#
_cell.length_a   1.000
_cell.length_b   1.000
_cell.length_c   1.000
_cell.angle_alpha   90.00
_cell.angle_beta   90.00
_cell.angle_gamma   90.00
#
_symmetry.space_group_name_H-M   'P 1'
#
loop_
_entity.id
_entity.type
_entity.pdbx_description
1 polymer ?
#
loop_
_entity_poly.entity_id
_entity_poly.type
_entity_poly.pdbx_seq_one_letter_code
_entity_poly.pdbx_strand_id
1 'polypeptide(L)'
;ENIREITDKFAEAFAENEEWLAVLDEAVYQYQKKTVRKMILKDHKRPDGRAIDQIRPLAAEVDLIPRVHGSAMFTRGQTQICDVVTLAPLSEVQKIDGLDENVTTKRYMHQYNFPSYSVGETKPSRGPGRREIGHGALAERALLPVLPSVEEFPYAIRAVSETFESNGSTSCLLYTSPSPRDGATS
;
A
#
# COMPACT_ATOMS: atom_id res chain seq x y z
N GLU A 1 13.97 5.64 23.81
CA GLU A 1 13.16 5.54 25.03
C GLU A 1 11.70 5.36 24.67
N ASN A 2 11.05 4.38 25.29
CA ASN A 2 9.71 3.98 24.90
C ASN A 2 8.70 5.04 25.39
N ILE A 3 7.92 5.59 24.49
CA ILE A 3 6.91 6.61 24.81
C ILE A 3 5.92 6.12 25.87
N ARG A 4 5.60 4.81 25.87
CA ARG A 4 4.77 4.19 26.90
C ARG A 4 5.37 4.32 28.30
N GLU A 5 6.65 4.05 28.48
CA GLU A 5 7.32 4.17 29.80
C GLU A 5 7.27 5.58 30.33
N ILE A 6 7.37 6.58 29.44
CA ILE A 6 7.25 7.98 29.84
C ILE A 6 5.81 8.30 30.23
N THR A 7 4.83 7.85 29.44
CA THR A 7 3.42 8.05 29.76
C THR A 7 3.05 7.39 31.08
N ASP A 8 3.50 6.15 31.31
CA ASP A 8 3.24 5.41 32.54
C ASP A 8 3.85 6.12 33.77
N LYS A 9 5.09 6.61 33.67
CA LYS A 9 5.73 7.42 34.74
C LYS A 9 4.94 8.68 35.08
N PHE A 10 4.40 9.37 34.05
CA PHE A 10 3.55 10.54 34.28
C PHE A 10 2.20 10.16 34.89
N ALA A 11 1.60 9.05 34.45
CA ALA A 11 0.35 8.55 35.01
C ALA A 11 0.51 8.19 36.50
N GLU A 12 1.62 7.56 36.88
CA GLU A 12 1.94 7.27 38.27
C GLU A 12 2.17 8.54 39.11
N ALA A 13 2.92 9.51 38.54
CA ALA A 13 3.23 10.76 39.25
C ALA A 13 1.98 11.64 39.49
N PHE A 14 0.97 11.55 38.65
CA PHE A 14 -0.27 12.33 38.76
C PHE A 14 -1.49 11.48 39.06
N ALA A 15 -1.32 10.29 39.63
CA ALA A 15 -2.39 9.33 39.96
C ALA A 15 -3.53 9.90 40.82
N GLU A 16 -3.25 10.91 41.63
CA GLU A 16 -4.24 11.58 42.50
C GLU A 16 -5.10 12.64 41.78
N ASN A 17 -4.77 12.96 40.50
CA ASN A 17 -5.44 14.02 39.77
C ASN A 17 -6.13 13.48 38.50
N GLU A 18 -7.41 13.10 38.63
CA GLU A 18 -8.21 12.52 37.54
C GLU A 18 -8.34 13.43 36.34
N GLU A 19 -8.41 14.77 36.54
CA GLU A 19 -8.54 15.73 35.44
C GLU A 19 -7.27 15.72 34.56
N TRP A 20 -6.10 15.58 35.15
CA TRP A 20 -4.85 15.52 34.42
C TRP A 20 -4.65 14.19 33.72
N LEU A 21 -5.06 13.11 34.33
CA LEU A 21 -5.03 11.78 33.71
C LEU A 21 -5.92 11.73 32.46
N ALA A 22 -7.10 12.35 32.49
CA ALA A 22 -8.03 12.40 31.37
C ALA A 22 -7.45 13.11 30.12
N VAL A 23 -6.50 14.04 30.29
CA VAL A 23 -5.86 14.77 29.18
C VAL A 23 -4.42 14.34 28.87
N LEU A 24 -3.89 13.37 29.62
CA LEU A 24 -2.49 12.97 29.51
C LEU A 24 -2.13 12.46 28.11
N ASP A 25 -2.96 11.59 27.52
CA ASP A 25 -2.71 11.04 26.20
C ASP A 25 -2.67 12.13 25.12
N GLU A 26 -3.58 13.09 25.18
CA GLU A 26 -3.61 14.21 24.26
C GLU A 26 -2.38 15.13 24.46
N ALA A 27 -1.98 15.38 25.71
CA ALA A 27 -0.78 16.18 26.01
C ALA A 27 0.50 15.51 25.47
N VAL A 28 0.64 14.18 25.68
CA VAL A 28 1.75 13.39 25.14
C VAL A 28 1.75 13.43 23.62
N TYR A 29 0.60 13.25 22.98
CA TYR A 29 0.45 13.32 21.53
C TYR A 29 0.87 14.70 20.98
N GLN A 30 0.41 15.76 21.58
CA GLN A 30 0.77 17.13 21.16
C GLN A 30 2.25 17.42 21.35
N TYR A 31 2.86 16.93 22.43
CA TYR A 31 4.29 17.03 22.67
C TYR A 31 5.12 16.26 21.63
N GLN A 32 4.74 15.02 21.32
CA GLN A 32 5.36 14.23 20.27
C GLN A 32 5.31 14.95 18.92
N LYS A 33 4.12 15.42 18.54
CA LYS A 33 3.90 16.16 17.30
C LYS A 33 4.79 17.39 17.19
N LYS A 34 4.90 18.15 18.28
CA LYS A 34 5.77 19.35 18.38
C LYS A 34 7.25 18.98 18.29
N THR A 35 7.66 17.90 18.95
CA THR A 35 9.05 17.42 18.95
C THR A 35 9.46 16.91 17.57
N VAL A 36 8.64 16.09 16.92
CA VAL A 36 8.88 15.60 15.56
C VAL A 36 8.97 16.75 14.57
N ARG A 37 8.06 17.72 14.69
CA ARG A 37 8.10 18.92 13.83
C ARG A 37 9.39 19.74 14.02
N LYS A 38 9.83 19.89 15.26
CA LYS A 38 11.10 20.58 15.58
C LYS A 38 12.29 19.83 14.98
N MET A 39 12.33 18.51 15.12
CA MET A 39 13.38 17.66 14.57
C MET A 39 13.46 17.78 13.04
N ILE A 40 12.34 17.76 12.35
CA ILE A 40 12.29 17.93 10.89
C ILE A 40 12.76 19.33 10.48
N LEU A 41 12.28 20.40 11.15
CA LEU A 41 12.55 21.78 10.75
C LEU A 41 13.92 22.30 11.15
N LYS A 42 14.45 21.86 12.31
CA LYS A 42 15.73 22.37 12.86
C LYS A 42 16.89 21.41 12.62
N ASP A 43 16.66 20.11 12.84
CA ASP A 43 17.73 19.12 12.77
C ASP A 43 17.79 18.45 11.38
N HIS A 44 16.82 18.79 10.50
CA HIS A 44 16.67 18.23 9.15
C HIS A 44 16.72 16.70 9.12
N LYS A 45 16.15 16.06 10.15
CA LYS A 45 16.08 14.61 10.29
C LYS A 45 14.63 14.16 10.40
N ARG A 46 14.32 13.04 9.77
CA ARG A 46 13.02 12.38 9.88
C ARG A 46 13.02 11.43 11.09
N PRO A 47 11.85 11.06 11.65
CA PRO A 47 11.76 10.17 12.82
C PRO A 47 12.45 8.81 12.64
N ASP A 48 12.56 8.33 11.42
CA ASP A 48 13.23 7.08 11.05
C ASP A 48 14.75 7.26 10.76
N GLY A 49 15.30 8.44 11.03
CA GLY A 49 16.73 8.75 10.85
C GLY A 49 17.13 9.15 9.43
N ARG A 50 16.23 9.08 8.45
CA ARG A 50 16.51 9.48 7.06
C ARG A 50 16.66 11.00 6.93
N ALA A 51 17.41 11.43 5.92
CA ALA A 51 17.44 12.83 5.46
C ALA A 51 16.05 13.21 4.87
N ILE A 52 15.81 14.53 4.72
CA ILE A 52 14.51 15.04 4.27
C ILE A 52 14.17 14.58 2.85
N ASP A 53 15.14 14.54 1.98
CA ASP A 53 15.06 14.14 0.57
C ASP A 53 15.32 12.65 0.32
N GLN A 54 15.72 11.90 1.34
CA GLN A 54 16.04 10.49 1.23
C GLN A 54 14.74 9.66 1.11
N ILE A 55 14.60 8.92 0.02
CA ILE A 55 13.56 7.91 -0.15
C ILE A 55 13.96 6.60 0.54
N ARG A 56 12.97 5.76 0.89
CA ARG A 56 13.24 4.41 1.40
C ARG A 56 13.85 3.55 0.31
N PRO A 57 14.70 2.56 0.66
CA PRO A 57 15.22 1.62 -0.32
C PRO A 57 14.09 0.99 -1.14
N LEU A 58 14.28 0.95 -2.45
CA LEU A 58 13.37 0.33 -3.40
C LEU A 58 14.00 -0.95 -3.94
N ALA A 59 13.20 -2.00 -4.08
CA ALA A 59 13.57 -3.22 -4.76
C ALA A 59 12.39 -3.74 -5.58
N ALA A 60 12.65 -4.27 -6.76
CA ALA A 60 11.67 -4.92 -7.60
C ALA A 60 12.22 -6.26 -8.08
N GLU A 61 11.43 -7.30 -7.93
CA GLU A 61 11.77 -8.66 -8.36
C GLU A 61 10.64 -9.18 -9.23
N VAL A 62 10.94 -9.88 -10.29
CA VAL A 62 9.98 -10.48 -11.20
C VAL A 62 10.18 -11.98 -11.26
N ASP A 63 9.16 -12.69 -11.75
CA ASP A 63 9.21 -14.14 -11.95
C ASP A 63 9.44 -14.98 -10.67
N LEU A 64 8.82 -14.57 -9.59
CA LEU A 64 8.97 -15.18 -8.27
C LEU A 64 8.22 -16.52 -8.14
N ILE A 65 7.08 -16.63 -8.80
CA ILE A 65 6.18 -17.78 -8.70
C ILE A 65 6.19 -18.53 -10.04
N PRO A 66 6.78 -19.72 -10.12
CA PRO A 66 7.09 -20.37 -11.41
C PRO A 66 5.89 -20.92 -12.18
N ARG A 67 4.69 -21.00 -11.58
CA ARG A 67 3.49 -21.61 -12.22
C ARG A 67 2.39 -20.63 -12.57
N VAL A 68 2.61 -19.34 -12.38
CA VAL A 68 1.69 -18.28 -12.77
C VAL A 68 2.11 -17.69 -14.11
N HIS A 69 1.23 -16.93 -14.76
CA HIS A 69 1.55 -16.30 -16.04
C HIS A 69 2.48 -15.08 -15.89
N GLY A 70 2.55 -14.52 -14.69
CA GLY A 70 3.49 -13.49 -14.31
C GLY A 70 3.41 -13.22 -12.81
N SER A 71 4.53 -12.87 -12.19
CA SER A 71 4.59 -12.45 -10.79
C SER A 71 5.67 -11.41 -10.59
N ALA A 72 5.41 -10.49 -9.69
CA ALA A 72 6.35 -9.45 -9.30
C ALA A 72 6.23 -9.13 -7.81
N MET A 73 7.35 -8.78 -7.19
CA MET A 73 7.39 -8.23 -5.84
C MET A 73 7.96 -6.83 -5.90
N PHE A 74 7.28 -5.88 -5.31
CA PHE A 74 7.80 -4.54 -5.13
C PHE A 74 7.93 -4.21 -3.65
N THR A 75 9.13 -3.79 -3.25
CA THR A 75 9.46 -3.48 -1.87
C THR A 75 9.90 -2.03 -1.74
N ARG A 76 9.34 -1.31 -0.77
CA ARG A 76 9.78 0.03 -0.36
C ARG A 76 10.00 0.05 1.14
N GLY A 77 11.26 -0.11 1.55
CA GLY A 77 11.59 -0.30 2.96
C GLY A 77 10.92 -1.55 3.51
N GLN A 78 9.98 -1.39 4.45
CA GLN A 78 9.23 -2.50 5.04
C GLN A 78 7.90 -2.80 4.33
N THR A 79 7.48 -1.94 3.39
CA THR A 79 6.22 -2.18 2.67
C THR A 79 6.49 -3.08 1.47
N GLN A 80 5.74 -4.19 1.36
CA GLN A 80 5.86 -5.16 0.28
C GLN A 80 4.50 -5.44 -0.36
N ILE A 81 4.48 -5.44 -1.69
CA ILE A 81 3.31 -5.84 -2.50
C ILE A 81 3.75 -6.91 -3.49
N CYS A 82 3.03 -8.01 -3.52
CA CYS A 82 3.20 -9.06 -4.52
C CYS A 82 2.07 -8.97 -5.54
N ASP A 83 2.44 -8.87 -6.81
CA ASP A 83 1.51 -8.90 -7.92
C ASP A 83 1.55 -10.27 -8.60
N VAL A 84 0.38 -10.84 -8.85
CA VAL A 84 0.22 -12.08 -9.60
C VAL A 84 -0.68 -11.81 -10.80
N VAL A 85 -0.20 -12.17 -11.99
CA VAL A 85 -0.90 -11.96 -13.25
C VAL A 85 -1.43 -13.29 -13.78
N THR A 86 -2.70 -13.29 -14.17
CA THR A 86 -3.35 -14.39 -14.88
C THR A 86 -3.78 -13.90 -16.26
N LEU A 87 -3.44 -14.67 -17.28
CA LEU A 87 -3.85 -14.45 -18.66
C LEU A 87 -4.94 -15.45 -19.05
N ALA A 88 -5.91 -15.00 -19.83
CA ALA A 88 -7.00 -15.81 -20.33
C ALA A 88 -7.36 -15.42 -21.77
N PRO A 89 -8.05 -16.26 -22.54
CA PRO A 89 -8.58 -15.88 -23.85
C PRO A 89 -9.51 -14.67 -23.75
N LEU A 90 -9.68 -13.94 -24.84
CA LEU A 90 -10.58 -12.77 -24.92
C LEU A 90 -12.06 -13.11 -24.68
N SER A 91 -12.46 -14.38 -24.72
CA SER A 91 -13.78 -14.82 -24.28
C SER A 91 -14.04 -14.64 -22.79
N GLU A 92 -12.97 -14.57 -21.98
CA GLU A 92 -12.99 -14.48 -20.52
C GLU A 92 -12.87 -13.04 -20.00
N VAL A 93 -13.08 -12.03 -20.87
CA VAL A 93 -13.13 -10.63 -20.43
C VAL A 93 -14.27 -10.42 -19.45
N GLN A 94 -14.07 -9.53 -18.49
CA GLN A 94 -15.13 -9.16 -17.56
C GLN A 94 -16.28 -8.48 -18.32
N LYS A 95 -17.47 -9.03 -18.19
CA LYS A 95 -18.70 -8.39 -18.68
C LYS A 95 -19.19 -7.39 -17.65
N ILE A 96 -19.48 -6.19 -18.07
CA ILE A 96 -20.01 -5.13 -17.23
C ILE A 96 -21.49 -4.98 -17.55
N ASP A 97 -22.33 -5.34 -16.59
CA ASP A 97 -23.78 -5.14 -16.65
C ASP A 97 -24.12 -3.90 -15.82
N GLY A 98 -24.22 -2.77 -16.46
CA GLY A 98 -24.43 -1.46 -15.83
C GLY A 98 -25.33 -0.58 -16.65
N LEU A 99 -25.65 0.61 -16.10
CA LEU A 99 -26.48 1.60 -16.77
C LEU A 99 -25.76 2.36 -17.90
N ASP A 100 -24.42 2.21 -18.00
CA ASP A 100 -23.63 2.82 -19.06
C ASP A 100 -23.47 1.82 -20.20
N GLU A 101 -24.19 2.04 -21.28
CA GLU A 101 -24.18 1.19 -22.48
C GLU A 101 -22.87 1.24 -23.28
N ASN A 102 -21.98 2.21 -22.99
CA ASN A 102 -20.73 2.40 -23.74
C ASN A 102 -19.61 1.45 -23.32
N VAL A 103 -19.67 0.87 -22.12
CA VAL A 103 -18.64 -0.04 -21.61
C VAL A 103 -19.26 -1.36 -21.21
N THR A 104 -19.29 -2.32 -22.14
CA THR A 104 -19.89 -3.63 -21.95
C THR A 104 -18.90 -4.71 -21.51
N THR A 105 -17.60 -4.51 -21.75
CA THR A 105 -16.54 -5.47 -21.44
C THR A 105 -15.27 -4.78 -20.97
N LYS A 106 -14.49 -5.48 -20.17
CA LYS A 106 -13.23 -5.01 -19.60
C LYS A 106 -12.17 -6.11 -19.73
N ARG A 107 -11.14 -5.83 -20.51
CA ARG A 107 -10.03 -6.76 -20.79
C ARG A 107 -9.01 -6.81 -19.65
N TYR A 108 -8.73 -5.69 -19.03
CA TYR A 108 -7.80 -5.58 -17.90
C TYR A 108 -8.56 -5.40 -16.59
N MET A 109 -8.23 -6.21 -15.63
CA MET A 109 -8.81 -6.18 -14.29
C MET A 109 -7.66 -6.11 -13.28
N HIS A 110 -7.74 -5.17 -12.34
CA HIS A 110 -6.77 -5.07 -11.26
C HIS A 110 -7.49 -5.15 -9.92
N GLN A 111 -7.12 -6.14 -9.11
CA GLN A 111 -7.65 -6.35 -7.77
C GLN A 111 -6.56 -6.07 -6.74
N TYR A 112 -6.92 -5.44 -5.64
CA TYR A 112 -6.02 -5.13 -4.55
C TYR A 112 -6.55 -5.72 -3.24
N ASN A 113 -5.70 -6.45 -2.54
CA ASN A 113 -5.99 -7.06 -1.26
C ASN A 113 -5.07 -6.47 -0.18
N PHE A 114 -5.70 -6.11 0.95
CA PHE A 114 -5.00 -5.62 2.13
C PHE A 114 -5.37 -6.50 3.34
N PRO A 115 -4.80 -7.70 3.44
CA PRO A 115 -5.09 -8.61 4.53
C PRO A 115 -4.57 -8.09 5.88
N SER A 116 -5.21 -8.49 6.94
CA SER A 116 -4.89 -8.05 8.30
C SER A 116 -3.48 -8.42 8.74
N TYR A 117 -2.94 -9.54 8.26
CA TYR A 117 -1.58 -9.96 8.58
C TYR A 117 -0.51 -8.95 8.11
N SER A 118 -0.80 -8.17 7.05
CA SER A 118 0.14 -7.16 6.53
C SER A 118 0.49 -6.06 7.53
N VAL A 119 -0.33 -5.87 8.55
CA VAL A 119 -0.12 -4.93 9.66
C VAL A 119 -0.01 -5.64 11.02
N GLY A 120 0.19 -6.97 11.03
CA GLY A 120 0.33 -7.75 12.25
C GLY A 120 -0.97 -7.92 13.05
N GLU A 121 -2.13 -7.72 12.42
CA GLU A 121 -3.43 -7.84 13.07
C GLU A 121 -4.10 -9.18 12.74
N THR A 122 -4.91 -9.67 13.67
CA THR A 122 -5.77 -10.85 13.48
C THR A 122 -7.21 -10.38 13.34
N LYS A 123 -7.79 -10.56 12.16
CA LYS A 123 -9.19 -10.20 11.86
C LYS A 123 -9.86 -11.31 11.03
N PRO A 124 -11.19 -11.47 11.13
CA PRO A 124 -11.92 -12.37 10.24
C PRO A 124 -11.71 -11.96 8.77
N SER A 125 -11.46 -12.93 7.89
CA SER A 125 -11.40 -12.69 6.46
C SER A 125 -12.80 -12.40 5.93
N ARG A 126 -12.99 -11.22 5.39
CA ARG A 126 -14.24 -10.78 4.74
C ARG A 126 -13.90 -10.38 3.31
N GLY A 127 -14.93 -10.19 2.48
CA GLY A 127 -14.73 -9.65 1.13
C GLY A 127 -14.08 -8.25 1.13
N PRO A 128 -13.60 -7.78 -0.03
CA PRO A 128 -12.87 -6.52 -0.14
C PRO A 128 -13.73 -5.34 0.32
N GLY A 129 -13.14 -4.47 1.12
CA GLY A 129 -13.75 -3.23 1.57
C GLY A 129 -13.72 -2.15 0.48
N ARG A 130 -14.45 -1.05 0.71
CA ARG A 130 -14.49 0.09 -0.24
C ARG A 130 -13.10 0.68 -0.52
N ARG A 131 -12.22 0.66 0.47
CA ARG A 131 -10.83 1.12 0.35
C ARG A 131 -10.06 0.26 -0.64
N GLU A 132 -10.15 -1.05 -0.55
CA GLU A 132 -9.46 -1.99 -1.43
C GLU A 132 -9.99 -1.89 -2.86
N ILE A 133 -11.29 -1.77 -3.04
CA ILE A 133 -11.92 -1.55 -4.35
C ILE A 133 -11.42 -0.23 -4.98
N GLY A 134 -11.40 0.86 -4.22
CA GLY A 134 -10.93 2.16 -4.70
C GLY A 134 -9.45 2.16 -5.06
N HIS A 135 -8.60 1.50 -4.27
CA HIS A 135 -7.17 1.39 -4.55
C HIS A 135 -6.89 0.50 -5.78
N GLY A 136 -7.60 -0.62 -5.92
CA GLY A 136 -7.52 -1.45 -7.12
C GLY A 136 -7.90 -0.69 -8.39
N ALA A 137 -8.99 0.08 -8.34
CA ALA A 137 -9.42 0.93 -9.46
C ALA A 137 -8.41 2.04 -9.80
N LEU A 138 -7.69 2.57 -8.81
CA LEU A 138 -6.63 3.56 -9.02
C LEU A 138 -5.43 2.94 -9.73
N ALA A 139 -4.96 1.79 -9.28
CA ALA A 139 -3.87 1.04 -9.90
C ALA A 139 -4.21 0.63 -11.33
N GLU A 140 -5.44 0.18 -11.56
CA GLU A 140 -5.93 -0.16 -12.89
C GLU A 140 -5.84 1.02 -13.85
N ARG A 141 -6.33 2.19 -13.45
CA ARG A 141 -6.26 3.40 -14.29
C ARG A 141 -4.82 3.82 -14.59
N ALA A 142 -3.91 3.64 -13.64
CA ALA A 142 -2.50 3.98 -13.83
C ALA A 142 -1.81 3.07 -14.87
N LEU A 143 -2.21 1.80 -14.95
CA LEU A 143 -1.60 0.82 -15.84
C LEU A 143 -2.25 0.75 -17.23
N LEU A 144 -3.54 1.09 -17.34
CA LEU A 144 -4.27 1.05 -18.62
C LEU A 144 -3.51 1.69 -19.81
N PRO A 145 -2.90 2.89 -19.67
CA PRO A 145 -2.21 3.55 -20.78
C PRO A 145 -0.95 2.85 -21.28
N VAL A 146 -0.36 1.97 -20.48
CA VAL A 146 0.90 1.28 -20.79
C VAL A 146 0.71 -0.18 -21.20
N LEU A 147 -0.53 -0.67 -21.16
CA LEU A 147 -0.83 -2.02 -21.60
C LEU A 147 -0.69 -2.15 -23.13
N PRO A 148 -0.19 -3.29 -23.63
CA PRO A 148 -0.13 -3.55 -25.05
C PRO A 148 -1.55 -3.59 -25.65
N SER A 149 -1.65 -3.26 -26.95
CA SER A 149 -2.91 -3.33 -27.69
C SER A 149 -3.45 -4.78 -27.78
N VAL A 150 -4.71 -4.93 -28.17
CA VAL A 150 -5.30 -6.28 -28.35
C VAL A 150 -4.63 -7.02 -29.50
N GLU A 151 -4.22 -6.30 -30.52
CA GLU A 151 -3.54 -6.86 -31.70
C GLU A 151 -2.15 -7.41 -31.34
N GLU A 152 -1.43 -6.72 -30.46
CA GLU A 152 -0.09 -7.12 -29.98
C GLU A 152 -0.15 -8.21 -28.91
N PHE A 153 -1.18 -8.18 -28.07
CA PHE A 153 -1.32 -9.09 -26.93
C PHE A 153 -2.77 -9.49 -26.71
N PRO A 154 -3.27 -10.51 -27.45
CA PRO A 154 -4.69 -10.87 -27.51
C PRO A 154 -5.16 -11.69 -26.30
N TYR A 155 -4.94 -11.20 -25.10
CA TYR A 155 -5.35 -11.86 -23.85
C TYR A 155 -6.17 -10.93 -22.96
N ALA A 156 -7.12 -11.51 -22.23
CA ALA A 156 -7.67 -10.89 -21.04
C ALA A 156 -6.62 -10.97 -19.92
N ILE A 157 -6.41 -9.89 -19.18
CA ILE A 157 -5.37 -9.76 -18.17
C ILE A 157 -6.02 -9.50 -16.82
N ARG A 158 -5.72 -10.33 -15.84
CA ARG A 158 -6.11 -10.11 -14.44
C ARG A 158 -4.88 -10.02 -13.59
N ALA A 159 -4.64 -8.86 -12.97
CA ALA A 159 -3.62 -8.63 -11.97
C ALA A 159 -4.25 -8.64 -10.58
N VAL A 160 -3.60 -9.30 -9.63
CA VAL A 160 -3.99 -9.30 -8.21
C VAL A 160 -2.78 -8.87 -7.40
N SER A 161 -2.90 -7.72 -6.75
CA SER A 161 -1.89 -7.19 -5.84
C SER A 161 -2.25 -7.56 -4.41
N GLU A 162 -1.38 -8.31 -3.77
CA GLU A 162 -1.50 -8.72 -2.38
C GLU A 162 -0.48 -7.98 -1.52
N THR A 163 -0.92 -7.29 -0.48
CA THR A 163 -0.03 -6.63 0.46
C THR A 163 0.52 -7.62 1.47
N PHE A 164 1.83 -7.85 1.48
CA PHE A 164 2.49 -8.75 2.41
C PHE A 164 2.89 -8.05 3.71
N GLU A 165 3.43 -6.84 3.60
CA GLU A 165 3.79 -6.02 4.75
C GLU A 165 3.47 -4.55 4.46
N SER A 166 2.98 -3.83 5.47
CA SER A 166 2.61 -2.43 5.33
C SER A 166 3.18 -1.57 6.46
N ASN A 167 3.99 -0.59 6.08
CA ASN A 167 4.47 0.48 6.97
C ASN A 167 4.10 1.86 6.40
N GLY A 168 2.79 2.08 6.22
CA GLY A 168 2.22 3.31 5.72
C GLY A 168 2.29 3.49 4.20
N SER A 169 1.28 4.15 3.65
CA SER A 169 1.15 4.52 2.23
C SER A 169 1.29 3.36 1.22
N THR A 170 0.77 2.20 1.57
CA THR A 170 0.86 0.97 0.75
C THR A 170 0.11 1.12 -0.57
N SER A 171 -1.01 1.81 -0.56
CA SER A 171 -1.79 2.09 -1.77
C SER A 171 -1.02 2.92 -2.79
N CYS A 172 -0.20 3.88 -2.32
CA CYS A 172 0.67 4.65 -3.20
C CYS A 172 1.72 3.74 -3.85
N LEU A 173 2.24 2.77 -3.11
CA LEU A 173 3.19 1.81 -3.64
C LEU A 173 2.60 0.98 -4.78
N LEU A 174 1.33 0.61 -4.66
CA LEU A 174 0.62 -0.18 -5.66
C LEU A 174 0.64 0.46 -7.06
N TYR A 175 0.28 1.74 -7.18
CA TYR A 175 0.22 2.41 -8.48
C TYR A 175 1.53 3.09 -8.89
N THR A 176 2.53 3.12 -8.02
CA THR A 176 3.90 3.56 -8.33
C THR A 176 4.84 2.38 -8.55
N SER A 177 4.35 1.14 -8.51
CA SER A 177 5.13 -0.05 -8.89
C SER A 177 5.71 0.13 -10.29
N PRO A 178 6.99 -0.19 -10.50
CA PRO A 178 7.60 -0.04 -11.81
C PRO A 178 6.87 -0.89 -12.86
N SER A 179 6.64 -0.28 -13.99
CA SER A 179 6.22 -1.00 -15.19
C SER A 179 7.33 -1.97 -15.61
N PRO A 180 7.04 -3.10 -16.26
CA PRO A 180 8.05 -3.95 -16.87
C PRO A 180 9.01 -3.22 -17.82
N ARG A 181 8.67 -2.00 -18.26
CA ARG A 181 9.55 -1.13 -19.04
C ARG A 181 10.66 -0.46 -18.23
N ASP A 182 10.50 -0.29 -16.92
CA ASP A 182 11.48 0.42 -16.10
C ASP A 182 12.73 -0.43 -15.82
N GLY A 183 12.65 -1.75 -15.98
CA GLY A 183 13.80 -2.67 -15.92
C GLY A 183 14.58 -2.83 -17.23
N ALA A 184 14.14 -2.22 -18.32
CA ALA A 184 14.76 -2.34 -19.64
C ALA A 184 15.74 -1.20 -19.99
N THR A 185 16.01 -0.29 -19.05
CA THR A 185 16.88 0.89 -19.22
C THR A 185 18.07 0.93 -18.28
N SER A 186 18.61 -0.24 -17.91
CA SER A 186 19.91 -0.31 -17.22
C SER A 186 20.88 -1.23 -17.95
#